data_b7dfdbe4e53791aada8ba16c319bc856
#
_entry.id   b7dfdbe4e53791aada8ba16c319bc856
#
_cell.length_a   1.000
_cell.length_b   1.000
_cell.length_c   1.000
_cell.angle_alpha   90.00
_cell.angle_beta   90.00
_cell.angle_gamma   90.00
#
_symmetry.space_group_name_H-M   'P 1'
#
loop_
_entity.id
_entity.type
_entity.pdbx_description
1 polymer ?
#
loop_
_entity_poly.entity_id
_entity_poly.type
_entity_poly.pdbx_seq_one_letter_code
_entity_poly.pdbx_strand_id
1 'polypeptide(L)'
;AHLTVNLTMPALWMRSVNKYTDIFAQETFIDEVAARYSRDPYQYRRGMLNNEPRLLAVLDAAAQAANWGGPNGGRSQGLAVLGHWMSYVAQVVELSVSADKVVTIHRVISAVDVGTAVNPDLVVAQVESAIVFALTSVFYGEITLNDGVVQQSNYDDYPVLRMFETPGMETIVLPSDHAPGGVGELGVPALGPALVNAIFAATGETVRELPLSKLGYRIAERSRS
;
A
#
# COMPACT_ATOMS: atom_id res chain seq x y z
N ALA A 1 9.62 -18.56 9.44
CA ALA A 1 9.47 -19.84 8.72
C ALA A 1 9.64 -19.57 7.23
N HIS A 2 10.47 -20.34 6.55
CA HIS A 2 10.58 -20.29 5.09
C HIS A 2 9.73 -21.43 4.52
N LEU A 3 8.75 -21.08 3.68
CA LEU A 3 8.00 -22.06 2.91
C LEU A 3 8.60 -22.14 1.49
N THR A 4 9.16 -23.28 1.14
CA THR A 4 9.61 -23.55 -0.23
C THR A 4 8.47 -24.19 -0.99
N VAL A 5 7.96 -23.51 -2.01
CA VAL A 5 6.94 -24.04 -2.92
C VAL A 5 7.63 -24.34 -4.24
N ASN A 6 7.55 -25.59 -4.70
CA ASN A 6 7.96 -25.94 -6.05
C ASN A 6 6.86 -25.52 -7.03
N LEU A 7 7.07 -24.37 -7.67
CA LEU A 7 6.21 -23.92 -8.75
C LEU A 7 6.73 -24.44 -10.08
N THR A 8 5.86 -25.00 -10.89
CA THR A 8 6.16 -25.41 -12.26
C THR A 8 6.29 -24.24 -13.23
N MET A 9 5.82 -23.06 -12.80
CA MET A 9 5.96 -21.80 -13.53
C MET A 9 6.85 -20.81 -12.76
N PRO A 10 7.69 -20.02 -13.47
CA PRO A 10 8.40 -18.91 -12.85
C PRO A 10 7.40 -17.87 -12.34
N ALA A 11 7.37 -17.63 -11.03
CA ALA A 11 6.50 -16.64 -10.38
C ALA A 11 7.37 -15.54 -9.73
N LEU A 12 8.09 -14.79 -10.55
CA LEU A 12 9.05 -13.78 -10.08
C LEU A 12 8.96 -12.50 -10.92
N TRP A 13 9.55 -11.45 -10.37
CA TRP A 13 9.79 -10.17 -11.06
C TRP A 13 8.58 -9.24 -11.22
N MET A 14 7.48 -9.47 -10.48
CA MET A 14 6.51 -8.41 -10.31
C MET A 14 7.16 -7.22 -9.59
N ARG A 15 6.79 -5.98 -9.94
CA ARG A 15 7.29 -4.75 -9.30
C ARG A 15 7.18 -4.86 -7.79
N SER A 16 8.27 -4.73 -7.06
CA SER A 16 8.52 -4.96 -5.63
C SER A 16 9.06 -6.35 -5.24
N VAL A 17 9.19 -7.26 -6.20
CA VAL A 17 9.77 -8.60 -5.99
C VAL A 17 9.05 -9.33 -4.82
N ASN A 18 9.80 -9.88 -3.85
CA ASN A 18 9.23 -10.55 -2.68
C ASN A 18 8.60 -9.61 -1.64
N LYS A 19 8.87 -8.30 -1.71
CA LYS A 19 8.36 -7.35 -0.71
C LYS A 19 6.85 -7.14 -0.78
N TYR A 20 6.22 -7.45 -1.91
CA TYR A 20 4.78 -7.35 -2.04
C TYR A 20 4.04 -8.24 -1.03
N THR A 21 4.43 -9.50 -0.89
CA THR A 21 3.80 -10.45 0.03
C THR A 21 4.33 -10.33 1.46
N ASP A 22 5.65 -10.12 1.61
CA ASP A 22 6.26 -10.02 2.94
C ASP A 22 5.71 -8.84 3.73
N ILE A 23 5.67 -7.65 3.10
CA ILE A 23 5.20 -6.42 3.75
C ILE A 23 3.69 -6.46 3.95
N PHE A 24 2.93 -7.04 3.02
CA PHE A 24 1.51 -7.24 3.20
C PHE A 24 1.23 -8.03 4.48
N ALA A 25 1.85 -9.19 4.64
CA ALA A 25 1.66 -10.03 5.82
C ALA A 25 2.15 -9.35 7.11
N GLN A 26 3.31 -8.70 7.06
CA GLN A 26 3.90 -8.04 8.22
C GLN A 26 3.04 -6.86 8.71
N GLU A 27 2.71 -5.94 7.81
CA GLU A 27 2.06 -4.69 8.17
C GLU A 27 0.58 -4.85 8.53
N THR A 28 -0.12 -5.82 7.92
CA THR A 28 -1.49 -6.17 8.33
C THR A 28 -1.50 -6.85 9.70
N PHE A 29 -0.54 -7.74 9.97
CA PHE A 29 -0.41 -8.40 11.27
C PHE A 29 -0.08 -7.41 12.39
N ILE A 30 0.75 -6.39 12.12
CA ILE A 30 1.05 -5.34 13.11
C ILE A 30 -0.21 -4.59 13.52
N ASP A 31 -1.09 -4.23 12.58
CA ASP A 31 -2.36 -3.55 12.89
C ASP A 31 -3.30 -4.42 13.73
N GLU A 32 -3.40 -5.72 13.42
CA GLU A 32 -4.20 -6.64 14.21
C GLU A 32 -3.67 -6.79 15.63
N VAL A 33 -2.35 -6.87 15.79
CA VAL A 33 -1.72 -6.92 17.11
C VAL A 33 -1.96 -5.62 17.88
N ALA A 34 -1.78 -4.47 17.23
CA ALA A 34 -2.08 -3.17 17.84
C ALA A 34 -3.54 -3.08 18.32
N ALA A 35 -4.49 -3.49 17.47
CA ALA A 35 -5.90 -3.53 17.80
C ALA A 35 -6.21 -4.49 18.97
N ARG A 36 -5.59 -5.67 18.98
CA ARG A 36 -5.72 -6.67 20.05
C ARG A 36 -5.32 -6.12 21.43
N TYR A 37 -4.35 -5.20 21.45
CA TYR A 37 -3.89 -4.53 22.67
C TYR A 37 -4.48 -3.13 22.87
N SER A 38 -5.49 -2.76 22.09
CA SER A 38 -6.13 -1.43 22.14
C SER A 38 -5.10 -0.29 22.02
N ARG A 39 -4.14 -0.47 21.12
CA ARG A 39 -3.09 0.49 20.82
C ARG A 39 -3.37 1.13 19.46
N ASP A 40 -3.08 2.42 19.36
CA ASP A 40 -3.06 3.10 18.07
C ASP A 40 -1.97 2.52 17.17
N PRO A 41 -2.27 2.12 15.90
CA PRO A 41 -1.32 1.42 15.04
C PRO A 41 -0.11 2.27 14.63
N TYR A 42 -0.24 3.60 14.54
CA TYR A 42 0.88 4.51 14.32
C TYR A 42 1.80 4.53 15.54
N GLN A 43 1.25 4.73 16.73
CA GLN A 43 2.05 4.76 17.96
C GLN A 43 2.70 3.41 18.26
N TYR A 44 2.01 2.31 17.90
CA TYR A 44 2.56 0.96 18.04
C TYR A 44 3.82 0.79 17.19
N ARG A 45 3.77 1.20 15.89
CA ARG A 45 4.95 1.18 15.00
C ARG A 45 6.05 2.11 15.48
N ARG A 46 5.71 3.31 15.94
CA ARG A 46 6.71 4.24 16.51
C ARG A 46 7.53 3.58 17.61
N GLY A 47 6.86 2.85 18.51
CA GLY A 47 7.53 2.14 19.60
C GLY A 47 8.48 1.04 19.13
N MET A 48 8.20 0.42 17.98
CA MET A 48 9.04 -0.62 17.38
C MET A 48 10.25 -0.06 16.61
N LEU A 49 10.17 1.18 16.14
CA LEU A 49 11.14 1.80 15.21
C LEU A 49 12.17 2.72 15.91
N ASN A 50 12.33 2.62 17.23
CA ASN A 50 13.19 3.52 18.00
C ASN A 50 14.67 3.53 17.53
N ASN A 51 15.15 2.43 16.93
CA ASN A 51 16.50 2.30 16.42
C ASN A 51 16.61 2.48 14.89
N GLU A 52 15.52 2.87 14.24
CA GLU A 52 15.41 2.99 12.78
C GLU A 52 15.00 4.42 12.39
N PRO A 53 15.90 5.41 12.54
CA PRO A 53 15.54 6.83 12.45
C PRO A 53 14.94 7.23 11.10
N ARG A 54 15.38 6.64 9.99
CA ARG A 54 14.86 6.94 8.64
C ARG A 54 13.44 6.37 8.44
N LEU A 55 13.18 5.15 8.94
CA LEU A 55 11.84 4.58 8.95
C LEU A 55 10.89 5.41 9.82
N LEU A 56 11.36 5.82 10.99
CA LEU A 56 10.59 6.65 11.90
C LEU A 56 10.27 8.01 11.27
N ALA A 57 11.23 8.62 10.57
CA ALA A 57 11.03 9.92 9.93
C ALA A 57 9.95 9.88 8.84
N VAL A 58 9.96 8.87 7.97
CA VAL A 58 8.91 8.73 6.94
C VAL A 58 7.55 8.38 7.56
N LEU A 59 7.52 7.55 8.61
CA LEU A 59 6.29 7.22 9.33
C LEU A 59 5.67 8.48 9.94
N ASP A 60 6.47 9.28 10.65
CA ASP A 60 6.00 10.51 11.31
C ASP A 60 5.54 11.54 10.27
N ALA A 61 6.27 11.72 9.18
CA ALA A 61 5.91 12.67 8.12
C ALA A 61 4.59 12.28 7.43
N ALA A 62 4.39 11.00 7.10
CA ALA A 62 3.15 10.53 6.50
C ALA A 62 1.95 10.69 7.45
N ALA A 63 2.11 10.33 8.71
CA ALA A 63 1.08 10.47 9.74
C ALA A 63 0.71 11.94 9.99
N GLN A 64 1.70 12.84 10.04
CA GLN A 64 1.48 14.28 10.19
C GLN A 64 0.71 14.85 9.01
N ALA A 65 1.11 14.56 7.77
CA ALA A 65 0.44 15.04 6.56
C ALA A 65 -0.99 14.48 6.43
N ALA A 66 -1.20 13.25 6.87
CA ALA A 66 -2.52 12.63 6.92
C ALA A 66 -3.41 13.18 8.06
N ASN A 67 -2.89 13.99 8.98
CA ASN A 67 -3.58 14.35 10.22
C ASN A 67 -4.09 13.11 10.95
N TRP A 68 -3.19 12.12 11.16
CA TRP A 68 -3.51 10.82 11.72
C TRP A 68 -4.28 10.92 13.04
N GLY A 69 -5.42 10.22 13.12
CA GLY A 69 -6.29 10.22 14.31
C GLY A 69 -7.06 11.52 14.55
N GLY A 70 -6.88 12.53 13.69
CA GLY A 70 -7.63 13.79 13.75
C GLY A 70 -9.02 13.70 13.13
N PRO A 71 -9.79 14.80 13.17
CA PRO A 71 -11.09 14.87 12.50
C PRO A 71 -10.95 14.62 10.99
N ASN A 72 -11.62 13.61 10.47
CA ASN A 72 -11.50 13.17 9.08
C ASN A 72 -12.84 13.00 8.35
N GLY A 73 -13.93 13.53 8.90
CA GLY A 73 -15.26 13.47 8.27
C GLY A 73 -15.85 12.06 8.15
N GLY A 74 -15.51 11.16 9.09
CA GLY A 74 -16.00 9.78 9.11
C GLY A 74 -15.22 8.84 8.18
N ARG A 75 -14.05 9.26 7.68
CA ARG A 75 -13.14 8.41 6.91
C ARG A 75 -12.29 7.56 7.84
N SER A 76 -11.90 6.39 7.38
CA SER A 76 -10.95 5.53 8.07
C SER A 76 -9.56 5.69 7.48
N GLN A 77 -8.55 5.56 8.31
CA GLN A 77 -7.16 5.64 7.95
C GLN A 77 -6.47 4.31 8.22
N GLY A 78 -5.58 3.90 7.33
CA GLY A 78 -4.66 2.78 7.52
C GLY A 78 -3.28 3.17 7.05
N LEU A 79 -2.27 2.62 7.66
CA LEU A 79 -0.88 2.94 7.34
C LEU A 79 -0.01 1.70 7.23
N ALA A 80 1.09 1.85 6.49
CA ALA A 80 2.17 0.88 6.41
C ALA A 80 3.50 1.57 6.17
N VAL A 81 4.59 0.93 6.59
CA VAL A 81 5.94 1.45 6.48
C VAL A 81 6.91 0.38 5.98
N LEU A 82 7.86 0.78 5.15
CA LEU A 82 8.85 -0.13 4.55
C LEU A 82 10.21 0.57 4.38
N GLY A 83 11.27 -0.15 4.70
CA GLY A 83 12.65 0.20 4.32
C GLY A 83 13.25 -0.89 3.44
N HIS A 84 13.61 -0.55 2.21
CA HIS A 84 14.33 -1.45 1.29
C HIS A 84 15.01 -0.67 0.16
N TRP A 85 15.98 -1.30 -0.53
CA TRP A 85 16.75 -0.68 -1.62
C TRP A 85 17.45 0.64 -1.22
N MET A 86 17.89 0.75 0.04
CA MET A 86 18.47 1.96 0.67
C MET A 86 17.50 3.15 0.74
N SER A 87 16.22 2.91 0.53
CA SER A 87 15.14 3.90 0.59
C SER A 87 14.05 3.47 1.57
N TYR A 88 13.24 4.43 2.00
CA TYR A 88 12.20 4.24 3.01
C TYR A 88 10.90 4.90 2.56
N VAL A 89 9.78 4.29 2.86
CA VAL A 89 8.46 4.83 2.56
C VAL A 89 7.49 4.52 3.69
N ALA A 90 6.64 5.49 4.00
CA ALA A 90 5.40 5.26 4.73
C ALA A 90 4.23 5.75 3.87
N GLN A 91 3.13 5.00 3.88
CA GLN A 91 1.91 5.36 3.18
C GLN A 91 0.73 5.34 4.13
N VAL A 92 -0.11 6.36 4.03
CA VAL A 92 -1.41 6.43 4.69
C VAL A 92 -2.50 6.47 3.64
N VAL A 93 -3.47 5.59 3.75
CA VAL A 93 -4.66 5.56 2.91
C VAL A 93 -5.86 6.05 3.72
N GLU A 94 -6.58 7.04 3.19
CA GLU A 94 -7.87 7.48 3.71
C GLU A 94 -9.00 6.98 2.83
N LEU A 95 -9.93 6.25 3.40
CA LEU A 95 -11.05 5.68 2.67
C LEU A 95 -12.35 5.67 3.49
N SER A 96 -13.44 5.39 2.81
CA SER A 96 -14.69 4.96 3.40
C SER A 96 -15.20 3.70 2.69
N VAL A 97 -15.95 2.87 3.41
CA VAL A 97 -16.52 1.62 2.89
C VAL A 97 -18.02 1.66 3.08
N SER A 98 -18.78 1.44 2.00
CA SER A 98 -20.24 1.32 2.08
C SER A 98 -20.65 -0.07 2.58
N ALA A 99 -21.94 -0.21 2.96
CA ALA A 99 -22.53 -1.51 3.34
C ALA A 99 -22.41 -2.57 2.22
N ASP A 100 -22.39 -2.12 0.95
CA ASP A 100 -22.23 -2.99 -0.23
C ASP A 100 -20.77 -3.21 -0.61
N LYS A 101 -19.83 -3.00 0.31
CA LYS A 101 -18.38 -3.15 0.12
C LYS A 101 -17.81 -2.29 -1.02
N VAL A 102 -18.39 -1.12 -1.30
CA VAL A 102 -17.80 -0.14 -2.21
C VAL A 102 -16.80 0.70 -1.43
N VAL A 103 -15.54 0.66 -1.86
CA VAL A 103 -14.42 1.38 -1.26
C VAL A 103 -14.20 2.69 -1.99
N THR A 104 -14.41 3.80 -1.32
CA THR A 104 -14.04 5.13 -1.82
C THR A 104 -12.71 5.52 -1.23
N ILE A 105 -11.64 5.51 -2.02
CA ILE A 105 -10.33 5.99 -1.61
C ILE A 105 -10.29 7.50 -1.81
N HIS A 106 -10.26 8.26 -0.72
CA HIS A 106 -10.28 9.72 -0.77
C HIS A 106 -8.92 10.29 -1.14
N ARG A 107 -7.85 9.79 -0.50
CA ARG A 107 -6.47 10.15 -0.83
C ARG A 107 -5.48 9.09 -0.34
N VAL A 108 -4.29 9.12 -0.94
CA VAL A 108 -3.12 8.37 -0.51
C VAL A 108 -2.00 9.38 -0.25
N ILE A 109 -1.46 9.36 0.96
CA ILE A 109 -0.34 10.19 1.38
C ILE A 109 0.88 9.29 1.50
N SER A 110 1.97 9.66 0.83
CA SER A 110 3.25 8.96 0.88
C SER A 110 4.34 9.90 1.41
N ALA A 111 5.14 9.44 2.34
CA ALA A 111 6.39 10.10 2.71
C ALA A 111 7.55 9.16 2.38
N VAL A 112 8.57 9.68 1.66
CA VAL A 112 9.70 8.89 1.19
C VAL A 112 11.04 9.53 1.54
N ASP A 113 11.99 8.70 1.95
CA ASP A 113 13.41 9.04 2.05
C ASP A 113 14.18 8.13 1.08
N VAL A 114 14.66 8.70 -0.01
CA VAL A 114 15.40 8.00 -1.07
C VAL A 114 16.89 8.32 -1.04
N GLY A 115 17.39 8.86 0.07
CA GLY A 115 18.70 9.50 0.10
C GLY A 115 18.68 10.81 -0.71
N THR A 116 19.81 11.20 -1.27
CA THR A 116 19.89 12.37 -2.15
C THR A 116 18.99 12.19 -3.36
N ALA A 117 17.89 12.95 -3.42
CA ALA A 117 16.97 12.95 -4.55
C ALA A 117 17.56 13.80 -5.68
N VAL A 118 18.11 13.14 -6.71
CA VAL A 118 18.70 13.84 -7.87
C VAL A 118 17.65 14.63 -8.64
N ASN A 119 16.44 14.07 -8.76
CA ASN A 119 15.28 14.74 -9.33
C ASN A 119 14.03 14.40 -8.50
N PRO A 120 13.62 15.30 -7.60
CA PRO A 120 12.45 15.07 -6.73
C PRO A 120 11.14 14.83 -7.50
N ASP A 121 10.93 15.50 -8.63
CA ASP A 121 9.70 15.34 -9.43
C ASP A 121 9.60 13.91 -10.00
N LEU A 122 10.73 13.32 -10.41
CA LEU A 122 10.75 11.92 -10.85
C LEU A 122 10.52 10.95 -9.69
N VAL A 123 10.96 11.27 -8.47
CA VAL A 123 10.66 10.49 -7.28
C VAL A 123 9.15 10.48 -7.03
N VAL A 124 8.51 11.65 -7.07
CA VAL A 124 7.05 11.79 -6.94
C VAL A 124 6.33 10.96 -8.00
N ALA A 125 6.70 11.12 -9.27
CA ALA A 125 6.10 10.36 -10.38
C ALA A 125 6.23 8.84 -10.22
N GLN A 126 7.37 8.35 -9.70
CA GLN A 126 7.57 6.93 -9.42
C GLN A 126 6.66 6.43 -8.29
N VAL A 127 6.49 7.20 -7.24
CA VAL A 127 5.61 6.84 -6.12
C VAL A 127 4.15 6.83 -6.57
N GLU A 128 3.70 7.84 -7.29
CA GLU A 128 2.33 7.89 -7.85
C GLU A 128 2.04 6.73 -8.81
N SER A 129 2.99 6.43 -9.71
CA SER A 129 2.92 5.24 -10.56
C SER A 129 2.84 3.95 -9.77
N ALA A 130 3.59 3.84 -8.66
CA ALA A 130 3.57 2.68 -7.79
C ALA A 130 2.21 2.51 -7.09
N ILE A 131 1.57 3.59 -6.67
CA ILE A 131 0.22 3.59 -6.09
C ILE A 131 -0.79 3.02 -7.09
N VAL A 132 -0.83 3.54 -8.32
CA VAL A 132 -1.75 3.06 -9.36
C VAL A 132 -1.52 1.58 -9.68
N PHE A 133 -0.25 1.16 -9.79
CA PHE A 133 0.12 -0.24 -10.00
C PHE A 133 -0.35 -1.14 -8.85
N ALA A 134 -0.11 -0.72 -7.60
CA ALA A 134 -0.49 -1.49 -6.43
C ALA A 134 -2.02 -1.59 -6.28
N LEU A 135 -2.77 -0.50 -6.53
CA LEU A 135 -4.24 -0.52 -6.52
C LEU A 135 -4.79 -1.50 -7.56
N THR A 136 -4.20 -1.54 -8.76
CA THR A 136 -4.54 -2.55 -9.78
C THR A 136 -4.38 -3.97 -9.22
N SER A 137 -3.23 -4.26 -8.61
CA SER A 137 -2.96 -5.58 -8.05
C SER A 137 -3.88 -5.94 -6.90
N VAL A 138 -4.14 -4.98 -6.00
CA VAL A 138 -4.96 -5.20 -4.79
C VAL A 138 -6.43 -5.43 -5.13
N PHE A 139 -6.99 -4.70 -6.10
CA PHE A 139 -8.41 -4.83 -6.45
C PHE A 139 -8.68 -5.89 -7.51
N TYR A 140 -7.79 -6.06 -8.50
CA TYR A 140 -8.08 -6.80 -9.73
C TYR A 140 -7.08 -7.90 -10.06
N GLY A 141 -5.83 -7.80 -9.53
CA GLY A 141 -4.70 -8.59 -10.01
C GLY A 141 -4.85 -10.09 -9.76
N GLU A 142 -5.37 -10.81 -10.74
CA GLU A 142 -5.48 -12.26 -10.73
C GLU A 142 -5.12 -12.86 -12.08
N ILE A 143 -4.25 -13.86 -12.03
CA ILE A 143 -3.97 -14.75 -13.17
C ILE A 143 -4.43 -16.16 -12.80
N THR A 144 -5.32 -16.73 -13.59
CA THR A 144 -5.83 -18.09 -13.40
C THR A 144 -5.26 -19.04 -14.45
N LEU A 145 -5.10 -20.30 -14.05
CA LEU A 145 -4.58 -21.36 -14.88
C LEU A 145 -5.64 -22.46 -15.03
N ASN A 146 -5.81 -22.93 -16.26
CA ASN A 146 -6.56 -24.14 -16.54
C ASN A 146 -5.66 -25.10 -17.31
N ASP A 147 -5.41 -26.28 -16.73
CA ASP A 147 -4.50 -27.29 -17.28
C ASP A 147 -3.10 -26.74 -17.67
N GLY A 148 -2.57 -25.81 -16.87
CA GLY A 148 -1.27 -25.17 -17.08
C GLY A 148 -1.30 -24.01 -18.10
N VAL A 149 -2.46 -23.65 -18.64
CA VAL A 149 -2.64 -22.55 -19.60
C VAL A 149 -3.20 -21.33 -18.88
N VAL A 150 -2.54 -20.17 -19.04
CA VAL A 150 -3.02 -18.88 -18.54
C VAL A 150 -4.34 -18.55 -19.23
N GLN A 151 -5.34 -18.17 -18.44
CA GLN A 151 -6.68 -17.86 -18.95
C GLN A 151 -6.82 -16.40 -19.39
N GLN A 152 -6.11 -15.48 -18.74
CA GLN A 152 -6.12 -14.07 -19.10
C GLN A 152 -5.26 -13.82 -20.32
N SER A 153 -5.81 -13.12 -21.31
CA SER A 153 -5.15 -12.91 -22.61
C SER A 153 -4.90 -11.43 -22.93
N ASN A 154 -5.74 -10.53 -22.42
CA ASN A 154 -5.66 -9.10 -22.71
C ASN A 154 -6.36 -8.26 -21.64
N TYR A 155 -6.47 -6.94 -21.85
CA TYR A 155 -7.08 -5.98 -20.91
C TYR A 155 -8.61 -6.08 -20.77
N ASP A 156 -9.28 -6.88 -21.57
CA ASP A 156 -10.71 -7.20 -21.43
C ASP A 156 -10.97 -8.26 -20.35
N ASP A 157 -10.01 -9.15 -20.13
CA ASP A 157 -10.07 -10.22 -19.12
C ASP A 157 -9.04 -10.05 -17.98
N TYR A 158 -8.17 -9.02 -18.06
CA TYR A 158 -7.28 -8.57 -16.99
C TYR A 158 -7.49 -7.08 -16.72
N PRO A 159 -8.47 -6.71 -15.90
CA PRO A 159 -8.78 -5.30 -15.63
C PRO A 159 -7.64 -4.60 -14.89
N VAL A 160 -7.42 -3.34 -15.24
CA VAL A 160 -6.48 -2.44 -14.58
C VAL A 160 -7.23 -1.23 -14.04
N LEU A 161 -6.66 -0.57 -13.04
CA LEU A 161 -7.21 0.64 -12.45
C LEU A 161 -7.46 1.70 -13.52
N ARG A 162 -8.65 2.28 -13.50
CA ARG A 162 -9.04 3.32 -14.46
C ARG A 162 -8.78 4.71 -13.87
N MET A 163 -8.66 5.71 -14.74
CA MET A 163 -8.40 7.09 -14.32
C MET A 163 -9.46 7.61 -13.34
N PHE A 164 -10.73 7.27 -13.55
CA PHE A 164 -11.83 7.68 -12.66
C PHE A 164 -11.88 6.92 -11.33
N GLU A 165 -11.09 5.87 -11.16
CA GLU A 165 -10.90 5.15 -9.90
C GLU A 165 -9.66 5.64 -9.13
N THR A 166 -8.79 6.41 -9.80
CA THR A 166 -7.52 6.87 -9.21
C THR A 166 -7.77 7.89 -8.10
N PRO A 167 -7.25 7.68 -6.88
CA PRO A 167 -7.42 8.60 -5.76
C PRO A 167 -6.61 9.89 -5.94
N GLY A 168 -6.87 10.88 -5.07
CA GLY A 168 -5.91 11.96 -4.86
C GLY A 168 -4.63 11.41 -4.25
N MET A 169 -3.47 11.86 -4.73
CA MET A 169 -2.16 11.41 -4.25
C MET A 169 -1.35 12.61 -3.78
N GLU A 170 -0.62 12.42 -2.68
CA GLU A 170 0.30 13.40 -2.12
C GLU A 170 1.60 12.67 -1.78
N THR A 171 2.73 13.14 -2.30
CA THR A 171 4.04 12.56 -2.03
C THR A 171 4.98 13.60 -1.44
N ILE A 172 5.53 13.29 -0.28
CA ILE A 172 6.48 14.11 0.46
C ILE A 172 7.85 13.45 0.33
N VAL A 173 8.79 14.11 -0.33
CA VAL A 173 10.18 13.66 -0.40
C VAL A 173 10.96 14.32 0.74
N LEU A 174 11.42 13.51 1.70
CA LEU A 174 12.19 14.02 2.82
C LEU A 174 13.62 14.39 2.37
N PRO A 175 14.16 15.51 2.85
CA PRO A 175 15.55 15.85 2.63
C PRO A 175 16.47 14.80 3.29
N SER A 176 17.51 14.38 2.58
CA SER A 176 18.43 13.36 3.06
C SER A 176 19.82 13.51 2.41
N ASP A 177 20.88 13.38 3.21
CA ASP A 177 22.28 13.44 2.77
C ASP A 177 22.85 12.04 2.50
N HIS A 178 22.05 11.00 2.62
CA HIS A 178 22.47 9.64 2.32
C HIS A 178 22.64 9.40 0.82
N ALA A 179 23.42 8.38 0.46
CA ALA A 179 23.54 7.96 -0.93
C ALA A 179 22.17 7.67 -1.55
N PRO A 180 21.97 7.99 -2.84
CA PRO A 180 20.72 7.70 -3.54
C PRO A 180 20.33 6.22 -3.46
N GLY A 181 19.07 5.96 -3.11
CA GLY A 181 18.49 4.63 -3.06
C GLY A 181 17.51 4.35 -4.23
N GLY A 182 16.99 3.14 -4.27
CA GLY A 182 16.00 2.73 -5.28
C GLY A 182 14.64 3.32 -5.00
N VAL A 183 13.94 3.78 -6.04
CA VAL A 183 12.58 4.33 -5.95
C VAL A 183 11.57 3.61 -6.86
N GLY A 184 12.06 2.78 -7.78
CA GLY A 184 11.23 2.10 -8.78
C GLY A 184 10.15 1.20 -8.20
N GLU A 185 10.46 0.46 -7.15
CA GLU A 185 9.56 -0.50 -6.50
C GLU A 185 8.95 0.01 -5.20
N LEU A 186 9.59 0.99 -4.56
CA LEU A 186 9.41 1.36 -3.17
C LEU A 186 7.94 1.60 -2.76
N GLY A 187 7.16 2.29 -3.60
CA GLY A 187 5.78 2.66 -3.30
C GLY A 187 4.75 1.53 -3.46
N VAL A 188 5.12 0.37 -4.01
CA VAL A 188 4.16 -0.73 -4.27
C VAL A 188 3.85 -1.53 -3.01
N PRO A 189 4.85 -2.02 -2.23
CA PRO A 189 4.59 -2.97 -1.15
C PRO A 189 3.81 -2.39 0.03
N ALA A 190 3.95 -1.09 0.30
CA ALA A 190 3.31 -0.45 1.44
C ALA A 190 1.83 -0.13 1.18
N LEU A 191 1.42 0.06 -0.08
CA LEU A 191 0.05 0.48 -0.39
C LEU A 191 -0.99 -0.58 -0.06
N GLY A 192 -0.75 -1.83 -0.44
CA GLY A 192 -1.68 -2.94 -0.19
C GLY A 192 -2.05 -3.04 1.29
N PRO A 193 -1.08 -3.21 2.20
CA PRO A 193 -1.38 -3.28 3.63
C PRO A 193 -1.96 -1.98 4.18
N ALA A 194 -1.51 -0.79 3.77
CA ALA A 194 -2.12 0.48 4.20
C ALA A 194 -3.61 0.55 3.84
N LEU A 195 -3.97 0.09 2.64
CA LEU A 195 -5.36 0.05 2.18
C LEU A 195 -6.21 -0.93 3.01
N VAL A 196 -5.74 -2.17 3.19
CA VAL A 196 -6.53 -3.17 3.94
C VAL A 196 -6.57 -2.87 5.43
N ASN A 197 -5.56 -2.21 5.99
CA ASN A 197 -5.57 -1.69 7.36
C ASN A 197 -6.64 -0.59 7.52
N ALA A 198 -6.83 0.27 6.50
CA ALA A 198 -7.91 1.24 6.49
C ALA A 198 -9.30 0.57 6.36
N ILE A 199 -9.42 -0.51 5.58
CA ILE A 199 -10.64 -1.34 5.52
C ILE A 199 -10.91 -1.97 6.89
N PHE A 200 -9.89 -2.53 7.53
CA PHE A 200 -10.01 -3.09 8.88
C PHE A 200 -10.47 -2.03 9.89
N ALA A 201 -9.92 -0.82 9.84
CA ALA A 201 -10.35 0.28 10.68
C ALA A 201 -11.80 0.72 10.41
N ALA A 202 -12.26 0.60 9.16
CA ALA A 202 -13.63 0.96 8.76
C ALA A 202 -14.68 -0.09 9.14
N THR A 203 -14.32 -1.38 9.04
CA THR A 203 -15.29 -2.49 9.05
C THR A 203 -15.07 -3.52 10.16
N GLY A 204 -13.85 -3.58 10.71
CA GLY A 204 -13.41 -4.66 11.60
C GLY A 204 -13.06 -5.97 10.86
N GLU A 205 -13.23 -6.03 9.52
CA GLU A 205 -12.94 -7.21 8.71
C GLU A 205 -11.44 -7.31 8.39
N THR A 206 -10.81 -8.43 8.74
CA THR A 206 -9.42 -8.71 8.38
C THR A 206 -9.33 -9.30 6.98
N VAL A 207 -8.51 -8.70 6.12
CA VAL A 207 -8.25 -9.17 4.75
C VAL A 207 -7.00 -10.06 4.74
N ARG A 208 -7.17 -11.30 4.27
CA ARG A 208 -6.10 -12.31 4.18
C ARG A 208 -5.82 -12.75 2.75
N GLU A 209 -6.64 -12.34 1.81
CA GLU A 209 -6.56 -12.76 0.41
C GLU A 209 -6.74 -11.57 -0.52
N LEU A 210 -6.01 -11.58 -1.62
CA LEU A 210 -6.12 -10.63 -2.73
C LEU A 210 -6.40 -11.41 -4.04
N PRO A 211 -7.03 -10.80 -5.02
CA PRO A 211 -7.52 -9.44 -5.04
C PRO A 211 -8.81 -9.24 -4.22
N LEU A 212 -9.06 -7.99 -3.81
CA LEU A 212 -10.22 -7.61 -3.01
C LEU A 212 -11.58 -7.92 -3.69
N SER A 213 -11.60 -7.96 -5.03
CA SER A 213 -12.78 -8.35 -5.82
C SER A 213 -13.29 -9.73 -5.46
N LYS A 214 -12.43 -10.69 -5.08
CA LYS A 214 -12.83 -12.02 -4.61
C LYS A 214 -13.63 -11.99 -3.32
N LEU A 215 -13.40 -10.97 -2.50
CA LEU A 215 -14.11 -10.76 -1.23
C LEU A 215 -15.34 -9.85 -1.38
N GLY A 216 -15.70 -9.50 -2.63
CA GLY A 216 -16.83 -8.66 -2.98
C GLY A 216 -16.59 -7.15 -2.86
N TYR A 217 -15.36 -6.73 -2.55
CA TYR A 217 -15.01 -5.31 -2.54
C TYR A 217 -14.88 -4.76 -3.96
N ARG A 218 -15.32 -3.52 -4.15
CA ARG A 218 -15.21 -2.77 -5.40
C ARG A 218 -14.69 -1.38 -5.11
N ILE A 219 -13.87 -0.84 -5.99
CA ILE A 219 -13.45 0.56 -5.91
C ILE A 219 -14.56 1.46 -6.45
N ALA A 220 -14.78 2.59 -5.79
CA ALA A 220 -15.76 3.57 -6.24
C ALA A 220 -15.22 4.38 -7.42
N GLU A 221 -16.07 4.63 -8.40
CA GLU A 221 -15.79 5.60 -9.44
C GLU A 221 -15.90 7.03 -8.87
N ARG A 222 -14.90 7.87 -9.16
CA ARG A 222 -14.98 9.30 -8.86
C ARG A 222 -15.89 9.98 -9.86
N SER A 223 -16.89 10.72 -9.39
CA SER A 223 -17.65 11.60 -10.26
C SER A 223 -16.71 12.58 -10.97
N ARG A 224 -16.82 12.72 -12.27
CA ARG A 224 -16.14 13.78 -13.01
C ARG A 224 -16.70 15.11 -12.51
N SER A 225 -15.91 15.81 -11.70
CA SER A 225 -16.18 17.21 -11.35
C SER A 225 -15.77 18.12 -12.47
#